data_b3f18a61e6eabf7cc95660c44d5f7214
#
_entry.id   b3f18a61e6eabf7cc95660c44d5f7214
#
_cell.length_a   1.000
_cell.length_b   1.000
_cell.length_c   1.000
_cell.angle_alpha   90.00
_cell.angle_beta   90.00
_cell.angle_gamma   90.00
#
_symmetry.space_group_name_H-M   'P 1'
#
loop_
_entity.id
_entity.type
_entity.pdbx_description
1 polymer ?
#
loop_
_entity_poly.entity_id
_entity_poly.type
_entity_poly.pdbx_seq_one_letter_code
_entity_poly.pdbx_strand_id
1 'polypeptide(L)'
;GCGKTEGKSESKTVTLNEVAHSIFYAPMYVAIEEGYFKEEGIELNLVTGFGADKTMTAVLTDEADIGFMGSESTIYTYAGGTSDYVVNFAQLTQRAGNFLVSRQPIENFSWDMLKGANVLGGRAGGMPEMVFEFILKKNSRF
;
A
#
# COMPACT_ATOMS: atom_id res chain seq x y z
N GLY A 1 52.10 7.94 11.37
CA GLY A 1 51.02 7.94 10.42
C GLY A 1 49.76 7.41 11.02
N CYS A 2 48.85 8.31 11.46
CA CYS A 2 47.50 7.91 11.92
C CYS A 2 46.66 7.64 10.70
N GLY A 3 46.48 6.36 10.35
CA GLY A 3 45.48 5.95 9.39
C GLY A 3 44.10 6.16 9.99
N LYS A 4 43.36 7.14 9.49
CA LYS A 4 41.93 7.20 9.70
C LYS A 4 41.31 6.01 8.96
N THR A 5 40.96 4.97 9.68
CA THR A 5 40.00 3.99 9.21
C THR A 5 38.67 4.73 9.13
N GLU A 6 38.27 5.14 7.93
CA GLU A 6 36.88 5.49 7.68
C GLU A 6 36.08 4.23 7.96
N GLY A 7 35.39 4.23 9.09
CA GLY A 7 34.46 3.17 9.41
C GLY A 7 33.39 3.13 8.31
N LYS A 8 33.35 2.05 7.51
CA LYS A 8 32.18 1.76 6.68
C LYS A 8 31.00 1.74 7.64
N SER A 9 30.08 2.69 7.49
CA SER A 9 28.81 2.61 8.17
C SER A 9 28.18 1.27 7.79
N GLU A 10 27.96 0.42 8.79
CA GLU A 10 27.30 -0.85 8.54
C GLU A 10 25.95 -0.57 7.91
N SER A 11 25.66 -1.24 6.78
CA SER A 11 24.34 -1.14 6.16
C SER A 11 23.32 -1.77 7.09
N LYS A 12 22.19 -1.10 7.24
CA LYS A 12 21.08 -1.57 8.02
C LYS A 12 20.11 -2.31 7.10
N THR A 13 19.79 -3.55 7.42
CA THR A 13 18.78 -4.32 6.69
C THR A 13 17.38 -3.90 7.16
N VAL A 14 16.54 -3.52 6.21
CA VAL A 14 15.14 -3.16 6.45
C VAL A 14 14.25 -4.04 5.58
N THR A 15 13.30 -4.70 6.18
CA THR A 15 12.28 -5.47 5.47
C THR A 15 11.03 -4.63 5.28
N LEU A 16 10.67 -4.40 4.03
CA LEU A 16 9.46 -3.69 3.64
C LEU A 16 8.49 -4.68 3.00
N ASN A 17 7.28 -4.75 3.54
CA ASN A 17 6.20 -5.56 2.97
C ASN A 17 5.26 -4.66 2.18
N GLU A 18 5.11 -4.94 0.90
CA GLU A 18 4.18 -4.23 0.01
C GLU A 18 2.90 -5.05 -0.21
N VAL A 19 1.77 -4.36 -0.35
CA VAL A 19 0.47 -5.00 -0.58
C VAL A 19 0.41 -5.78 -1.89
N ALA A 20 1.01 -5.24 -2.93
CA ALA A 20 1.05 -5.83 -4.26
C ALA A 20 2.31 -5.35 -4.99
N HIS A 21 2.76 -6.12 -5.97
CA HIS A 21 3.80 -5.68 -6.88
C HIS A 21 3.15 -4.98 -8.07
N SER A 22 3.19 -3.66 -8.11
CA SER A 22 2.39 -2.86 -9.03
C SER A 22 3.16 -1.67 -9.59
N ILE A 23 2.94 -1.35 -10.84
CA ILE A 23 3.48 -0.14 -11.48
C ILE A 23 3.07 1.14 -10.73
N PHE A 24 2.00 1.08 -9.96
CA PHE A 24 1.56 2.18 -9.10
C PHE A 24 2.61 2.57 -8.05
N TYR A 25 3.51 1.63 -7.71
CA TYR A 25 4.59 1.82 -6.75
C TYR A 25 5.95 2.05 -7.44
N ALA A 26 5.93 2.41 -8.72
CA ALA A 26 7.13 2.60 -9.52
C ALA A 26 8.21 3.50 -8.89
N PRO A 27 7.89 4.62 -8.21
CA PRO A 27 8.91 5.43 -7.55
C PRO A 27 9.74 4.65 -6.53
N MET A 28 9.13 3.74 -5.78
CA MET A 28 9.86 2.88 -4.84
C MET A 28 10.78 1.91 -5.58
N TYR A 29 10.30 1.30 -6.66
CA TYR A 29 11.11 0.38 -7.45
C TYR A 29 12.30 1.07 -8.13
N VAL A 30 12.10 2.29 -8.62
CA VAL A 30 13.18 3.11 -9.15
C VAL A 30 14.23 3.38 -8.07
N ALA A 31 13.81 3.72 -6.87
CA ALA A 31 14.74 3.94 -5.76
C ALA A 31 15.56 2.68 -5.42
N ILE A 32 14.96 1.51 -5.53
CA ILE A 32 15.67 0.23 -5.33
C ILE A 32 16.67 0.00 -6.44
N GLU A 33 16.24 0.09 -7.70
CA GLU A 33 17.09 -0.22 -8.87
C GLU A 33 18.22 0.78 -9.06
N GLU A 34 18.01 2.05 -8.78
CA GLU A 34 19.03 3.09 -8.86
C GLU A 34 19.96 3.10 -7.64
N GLY A 35 19.71 2.27 -6.65
CA GLY A 35 20.57 2.12 -5.48
C GLY A 35 20.44 3.22 -4.44
N TYR A 36 19.37 3.99 -4.45
CA TYR A 36 19.17 5.12 -3.51
C TYR A 36 19.07 4.66 -2.06
N PHE A 37 18.51 3.49 -1.81
CA PHE A 37 18.49 2.92 -0.46
C PHE A 37 19.91 2.55 0.01
N LYS A 38 20.73 2.01 -0.88
CA LYS A 38 22.12 1.67 -0.56
C LYS A 38 22.95 2.92 -0.28
N GLU A 39 22.72 4.01 -1.01
CA GLU A 39 23.37 5.31 -0.75
C GLU A 39 23.08 5.82 0.66
N GLU A 40 21.89 5.53 1.18
CA GLU A 40 21.48 5.88 2.54
C GLU A 40 21.89 4.82 3.59
N GLY A 41 22.70 3.84 3.21
CA GLY A 41 23.12 2.78 4.11
C GLY A 41 22.05 1.76 4.44
N ILE A 42 21.04 1.62 3.59
CA ILE A 42 19.92 0.69 3.78
C ILE A 42 20.03 -0.45 2.77
N GLU A 43 20.03 -1.66 3.28
CA GLU A 43 19.80 -2.85 2.47
C GLU A 43 18.31 -3.21 2.57
N LEU A 44 17.57 -2.91 1.50
CA LEU A 44 16.13 -3.12 1.49
C LEU A 44 15.78 -4.54 1.03
N ASN A 45 15.04 -5.24 1.87
CA ASN A 45 14.42 -6.52 1.53
C ASN A 45 12.94 -6.29 1.25
N LEU A 46 12.55 -6.35 -0.03
CA LEU A 46 11.17 -6.14 -0.45
C LEU A 46 10.43 -7.46 -0.51
N VAL A 47 9.31 -7.54 0.21
CA VAL A 47 8.43 -8.71 0.26
C VAL A 47 7.04 -8.28 -0.16
N THR A 48 6.40 -9.07 -1.01
CA THR A 48 5.02 -8.83 -1.43
C THR A 48 4.05 -9.69 -0.60
N GLY A 49 3.16 -9.03 0.14
CA GLY A 49 2.22 -9.70 1.03
C GLY A 49 0.93 -10.18 0.35
N PHE A 50 0.56 -9.60 -0.78
CA PHE A 50 -0.68 -9.88 -1.52
C PHE A 50 -1.95 -9.58 -0.73
N GLY A 51 -1.98 -8.42 -0.11
CA GLY A 51 -3.16 -7.89 0.58
C GLY A 51 -2.79 -7.00 1.76
N ALA A 52 -3.60 -5.99 2.02
CA ALA A 52 -3.38 -5.05 3.11
C ALA A 52 -3.42 -5.72 4.49
N ASP A 53 -4.28 -6.72 4.66
CA ASP A 53 -4.37 -7.56 5.85
C ASP A 53 -3.07 -8.34 6.10
N LYS A 54 -2.48 -8.85 5.04
CA LYS A 54 -1.20 -9.60 5.09
C LYS A 54 -0.03 -8.67 5.44
N THR A 55 0.03 -7.51 4.81
CA THR A 55 1.05 -6.50 5.07
C THR A 55 0.96 -5.98 6.52
N MET A 56 -0.25 -5.70 6.99
CA MET A 56 -0.47 -5.28 8.37
C MET A 56 -0.02 -6.36 9.36
N THR A 57 -0.40 -7.61 9.12
CA THR A 57 0.02 -8.73 9.96
C THR A 57 1.54 -8.85 10.02
N ALA A 58 2.22 -8.73 8.87
CA ALA A 58 3.68 -8.79 8.82
C ALA A 58 4.35 -7.72 9.69
N VAL A 59 3.81 -6.50 9.72
CA VAL A 59 4.32 -5.43 10.56
C VAL A 59 4.02 -5.68 12.05
N LEU A 60 2.80 -6.08 12.37
CA LEU A 60 2.39 -6.34 13.76
C LEU A 60 3.11 -7.53 14.38
N THR A 61 3.56 -8.48 13.59
CA THR A 61 4.30 -9.68 14.05
C THR A 61 5.81 -9.54 13.95
N ASP A 62 6.32 -8.37 13.63
CA ASP A 62 7.75 -8.10 13.42
C ASP A 62 8.41 -8.88 12.26
N GLU A 63 7.63 -9.44 11.36
CA GLU A 63 8.14 -10.03 10.12
C GLU A 63 8.61 -8.97 9.13
N ALA A 64 8.03 -7.79 9.20
CA ALA A 64 8.44 -6.63 8.43
C ALA A 64 8.63 -5.41 9.34
N ASP A 65 9.61 -4.59 9.00
CA ASP A 65 9.87 -3.32 9.70
C ASP A 65 8.93 -2.22 9.24
N ILE A 66 8.60 -2.24 7.95
CA ILE A 66 7.77 -1.25 7.29
C ILE A 66 6.71 -1.94 6.45
N GLY A 67 5.47 -1.45 6.51
CA GLY A 67 4.39 -1.83 5.62
C GLY A 67 4.09 -0.73 4.62
N PHE A 68 3.96 -1.10 3.34
CA PHE A 68 3.48 -0.22 2.30
C PHE A 68 2.07 -0.62 1.91
N MET A 69 1.09 0.12 2.41
CA MET A 69 -0.34 -0.19 2.29
C MET A 69 -1.18 1.07 2.38
N GLY A 70 -2.47 0.93 2.12
CA GLY A 70 -3.41 2.02 2.32
C GLY A 70 -3.54 2.39 3.80
N SER A 71 -3.72 3.68 4.08
CA SER A 71 -3.84 4.20 5.44
C SER A 71 -5.09 3.70 6.18
N GLU A 72 -6.10 3.24 5.48
CA GLU A 72 -7.31 2.66 6.10
C GLU A 72 -6.98 1.45 6.99
N SER A 73 -5.98 0.66 6.63
CA SER A 73 -5.55 -0.50 7.42
C SER A 73 -5.06 -0.09 8.81
N THR A 74 -4.39 1.06 8.90
CA THR A 74 -3.91 1.59 10.19
C THR A 74 -5.07 2.10 11.04
N ILE A 75 -6.08 2.68 10.41
CA ILE A 75 -7.31 3.14 11.08
C ILE A 75 -8.08 1.96 11.65
N TYR A 76 -8.27 0.90 10.88
CA TYR A 76 -8.96 -0.31 11.33
C TYR A 76 -8.26 -0.96 12.52
N THR A 77 -6.93 -1.06 12.47
CA THR A 77 -6.14 -1.64 13.56
C THR A 77 -6.26 -0.81 14.84
N TYR A 78 -6.17 0.50 14.72
CA TYR A 78 -6.34 1.41 15.86
C TYR A 78 -7.75 1.33 16.43
N ALA A 79 -8.78 1.39 15.58
CA ALA A 79 -10.18 1.32 15.98
C ALA A 79 -10.55 -0.03 16.60
N GLY A 80 -9.85 -1.10 16.23
CA GLY A 80 -10.02 -2.44 16.80
C GLY A 80 -9.51 -2.60 18.23
N GLY A 81 -8.91 -1.55 18.81
CA GLY A 81 -8.47 -1.55 20.20
C GLY A 81 -7.11 -2.23 20.41
N THR A 82 -6.33 -2.43 19.36
CA THR A 82 -4.96 -2.96 19.49
C THR A 82 -4.09 -1.98 20.26
N SER A 83 -3.43 -2.44 21.32
CA SER A 83 -2.56 -1.60 22.16
C SER A 83 -1.25 -1.23 21.45
N ASP A 84 -0.77 -2.08 20.57
CA ASP A 84 0.42 -1.87 19.74
C ASP A 84 -0.01 -1.69 18.29
N TYR A 85 -0.15 -0.45 17.87
CA TYR A 85 -0.63 -0.09 16.53
C TYR A 85 0.47 0.56 15.71
N VAL A 86 0.33 0.49 14.39
CA VAL A 86 1.27 1.10 13.45
C VAL A 86 1.01 2.59 13.28
N VAL A 87 2.04 3.33 12.92
CA VAL A 87 2.00 4.77 12.68
C VAL A 87 2.40 5.05 11.24
N ASN A 88 1.60 5.86 10.55
CA ASN A 88 1.94 6.33 9.20
C ASN A 88 3.02 7.43 9.30
N PHE A 89 4.09 7.30 8.54
CA PHE A 89 5.18 8.28 8.56
C PHE A 89 5.51 8.86 7.19
N ALA A 90 5.06 8.25 6.09
CA ALA A 90 5.32 8.73 4.75
C ALA A 90 4.19 8.36 3.79
N GLN A 91 3.96 9.20 2.80
CA GLN A 91 2.98 8.98 1.74
C GLN A 91 3.71 8.97 0.39
N LEU A 92 3.66 7.84 -0.33
CA LEU A 92 4.30 7.68 -1.63
C LEU A 92 3.37 8.05 -2.79
N THR A 93 2.08 7.82 -2.62
CA THR A 93 1.07 8.05 -3.66
C THR A 93 0.07 9.07 -3.17
N GLN A 94 -0.20 10.07 -3.99
CA GLN A 94 -1.08 11.18 -3.62
C GLN A 94 -2.53 10.94 -4.04
N ARG A 95 -2.74 10.16 -5.10
CA ARG A 95 -4.06 9.87 -5.65
C ARG A 95 -4.21 8.38 -5.91
N ALA A 96 -5.41 7.86 -5.65
CA ALA A 96 -5.74 6.49 -6.00
C ALA A 96 -5.74 6.32 -7.53
N GLY A 97 -5.14 5.22 -8.00
CA GLY A 97 -5.08 4.86 -9.41
C GLY A 97 -6.14 3.84 -9.82
N ASN A 98 -7.31 3.88 -9.21
CA ASN A 98 -8.38 2.93 -9.47
C ASN A 98 -9.42 3.55 -10.40
N PHE A 99 -9.81 2.79 -11.41
CA PHE A 99 -10.77 3.20 -12.41
C PHE A 99 -11.84 2.13 -12.58
N LEU A 100 -13.09 2.55 -12.72
CA LEU A 100 -14.16 1.65 -13.11
C LEU A 100 -14.09 1.47 -14.63
N VAL A 101 -13.95 0.23 -15.08
CA VAL A 101 -13.77 -0.10 -16.49
C VAL A 101 -14.88 -1.05 -16.92
N SER A 102 -15.51 -0.75 -18.06
CA SER A 102 -16.49 -1.63 -18.66
C SER A 102 -15.92 -2.33 -19.91
N ARG A 103 -16.49 -3.49 -20.26
CA ARG A 103 -16.12 -4.22 -21.48
C ARG A 103 -16.59 -3.54 -22.75
N GLN A 104 -17.65 -2.75 -22.64
CA GLN A 104 -18.25 -2.04 -23.78
C GLN A 104 -18.25 -0.54 -23.44
N PRO A 105 -18.14 0.33 -24.44
CA PRO A 105 -18.30 1.76 -24.23
C PRO A 105 -19.66 2.07 -23.60
N ILE A 106 -19.64 2.93 -22.59
CA ILE A 106 -20.84 3.42 -21.93
C ILE A 106 -20.88 4.93 -22.14
N GLU A 107 -21.90 5.39 -22.85
CA GLU A 107 -22.17 6.82 -22.98
C GLU A 107 -23.01 7.28 -21.77
N ASN A 108 -22.69 8.47 -21.26
CA ASN A 108 -23.41 9.07 -20.14
C ASN A 108 -23.56 8.15 -18.92
N PHE A 109 -22.43 7.65 -18.43
CA PHE A 109 -22.40 6.78 -17.25
C PHE A 109 -23.11 7.42 -16.07
N SER A 110 -23.92 6.62 -15.37
CA SER A 110 -24.46 6.94 -14.05
C SER A 110 -24.27 5.75 -13.10
N TRP A 111 -24.17 6.03 -11.81
CA TRP A 111 -23.96 4.99 -10.81
C TRP A 111 -25.13 3.99 -10.74
N ASP A 112 -26.34 4.43 -11.07
CA ASP A 112 -27.53 3.57 -11.12
C ASP A 112 -27.38 2.42 -12.14
N MET A 113 -26.57 2.57 -13.15
CA MET A 113 -26.28 1.52 -14.15
C MET A 113 -25.60 0.30 -13.55
N LEU A 114 -24.95 0.45 -12.38
CA LEU A 114 -24.31 -0.66 -11.68
C LEU A 114 -25.31 -1.54 -10.92
N LYS A 115 -26.54 -1.10 -10.77
CA LYS A 115 -27.55 -1.86 -10.06
C LYS A 115 -27.85 -3.18 -10.79
N GLY A 116 -27.65 -4.30 -10.09
CA GLY A 116 -27.79 -5.63 -10.68
C GLY A 116 -26.62 -6.07 -11.57
N ALA A 117 -25.60 -5.25 -11.74
CA ALA A 117 -24.41 -5.60 -12.50
C ALA A 117 -23.42 -6.40 -11.66
N ASN A 118 -22.65 -7.27 -12.32
CA ASN A 118 -21.49 -7.92 -11.72
C ASN A 118 -20.28 -7.01 -11.83
N VAL A 119 -19.76 -6.55 -10.70
CA VAL A 119 -18.59 -5.67 -10.64
C VAL A 119 -17.49 -6.31 -9.81
N LEU A 120 -16.30 -6.40 -10.37
CA LEU A 120 -15.12 -6.78 -9.62
C LEU A 120 -14.61 -5.54 -8.89
N GLY A 121 -15.04 -5.39 -7.64
CA GLY A 121 -14.84 -4.16 -6.85
C GLY A 121 -13.54 -4.09 -6.06
N GLY A 122 -12.72 -5.13 -6.15
CA GLY A 122 -11.47 -5.23 -5.39
C GLY A 122 -11.53 -6.23 -4.25
N ARG A 123 -10.39 -6.40 -3.58
CA ARG A 123 -10.28 -7.30 -2.43
C ARG A 123 -11.02 -6.72 -1.22
N ALA A 124 -11.78 -7.56 -0.53
CA ALA A 124 -12.46 -7.18 0.71
C ALA A 124 -11.45 -6.65 1.75
N GLY A 125 -11.77 -5.51 2.36
CA GLY A 125 -10.91 -4.86 3.34
C GLY A 125 -9.77 -4.03 2.75
N GLY A 126 -9.63 -3.97 1.42
CA GLY A 126 -8.69 -3.09 0.73
C GLY A 126 -9.28 -1.72 0.44
N MET A 127 -8.41 -0.74 0.20
CA MET A 127 -8.82 0.64 -0.08
C MET A 127 -9.74 0.75 -1.32
N PRO A 128 -9.45 0.08 -2.46
CA PRO A 128 -10.33 0.18 -3.63
C PRO A 128 -11.76 -0.25 -3.35
N GLU A 129 -11.93 -1.36 -2.68
CA GLU A 129 -13.26 -1.90 -2.34
C GLU A 129 -13.99 -0.98 -1.35
N MET A 130 -13.32 -0.55 -0.30
CA MET A 130 -13.89 0.34 0.71
C MET A 130 -14.36 1.67 0.10
N VAL A 131 -13.53 2.28 -0.75
CA VAL A 131 -13.87 3.55 -1.42
C VAL A 131 -15.02 3.34 -2.40
N PHE A 132 -15.02 2.23 -3.12
CA PHE A 132 -16.10 1.89 -4.05
C PHE A 132 -17.44 1.74 -3.33
N GLU A 133 -17.47 1.01 -2.21
CA GLU A 133 -18.67 0.91 -1.37
C GLU A 133 -19.14 2.28 -0.86
N PHE A 134 -18.21 3.12 -0.43
CA PHE A 134 -18.56 4.47 0.02
C PHE A 134 -19.19 5.29 -1.11
N ILE A 135 -18.64 5.23 -2.32
CA ILE A 135 -19.18 5.93 -3.49
C ILE A 135 -20.59 5.42 -3.81
N LEU A 136 -20.79 4.11 -3.79
CA LEU A 136 -22.11 3.52 -4.03
C LEU A 136 -23.13 3.97 -2.99
N LYS A 137 -22.79 3.98 -1.71
CA LYS A 137 -23.66 4.46 -0.64
C LYS A 137 -23.99 5.94 -0.76
N LYS A 138 -23.08 6.76 -1.26
CA LYS A 138 -23.28 8.21 -1.45
C LYS A 138 -24.11 8.55 -2.69
N ASN A 139 -23.93 7.82 -3.77
CA ASN A 139 -24.55 8.11 -5.07
C ASN A 139 -25.68 7.16 -5.41
N SER A 140 -25.76 6.06 -4.74
CA SER A 140 -26.83 5.10 -4.96
C SER A 140 -27.84 5.18 -3.84
N ARG A 141 -28.96 5.07 -4.23
CA ARG A 141 -30.12 4.77 -3.41
C ARG A 141 -30.27 3.24 -3.29
N PHE A 142 -29.12 2.55 -3.31
CA PHE A 142 -29.06 1.11 -3.09
C PHE A 142 -29.31 0.78 -1.64
#